data_0bab1c0a8847516b1f6d1e83dcb420fe
#
_entry.id   0bab1c0a8847516b1f6d1e83dcb420fe
#
_cell.length_a   1.000
_cell.length_b   1.000
_cell.length_c   1.000
_cell.angle_alpha   90.00
_cell.angle_beta   90.00
_cell.angle_gamma   90.00
#
_symmetry.space_group_name_H-M   'P 1'
#
loop_
_entity.id
_entity.type
_entity.pdbx_description
1 polymer ?
#
loop_
_entity_poly.entity_id
_entity_poly.type
_entity_poly.pdbx_seq_one_letter_code
_entity_poly.pdbx_strand_id
1 'polypeptide(L)'
;MPISRSLVVPSSAKQLPLPDSASRAFLVFISSEDPETKQPWCPDVRASWPHIQAAFGGDEAPTVSVVQVGQRPEWRDPENVFRKNWNVNGVPTLARYERVNGEIVETARLDETGIMDEAKLRGFIG
;
A
#
# COMPACT_ATOMS: atom_id res chain seq x y z
N MET A 1 -14.92 6.94 0.89
CA MET A 1 -13.74 7.25 1.70
C MET A 1 -12.48 6.95 0.93
N PRO A 2 -11.56 7.96 0.74
CA PRO A 2 -10.31 7.72 0.00
C PRO A 2 -9.35 6.69 0.61
N ILE A 3 -9.51 6.37 1.89
CA ILE A 3 -8.74 5.30 2.51
C ILE A 3 -9.66 4.09 2.68
N SER A 4 -9.39 3.03 1.94
CA SER A 4 -10.25 1.84 1.91
C SER A 4 -9.58 0.67 2.61
N ARG A 5 -10.35 -0.06 3.40
CA ARG A 5 -9.90 -1.30 4.04
C ARG A 5 -10.68 -2.51 3.55
N SER A 6 -11.47 -2.33 2.50
CA SER A 6 -12.39 -3.37 2.03
C SER A 6 -11.88 -4.18 0.85
N LEU A 7 -10.70 -3.85 0.32
CA LEU A 7 -10.15 -4.61 -0.80
C LEU A 7 -9.83 -6.04 -0.40
N VAL A 8 -10.37 -6.99 -1.15
CA VAL A 8 -9.94 -8.38 -1.05
C VAL A 8 -8.73 -8.52 -1.95
N VAL A 9 -7.55 -8.66 -1.34
CA VAL A 9 -6.28 -8.63 -2.06
C VAL A 9 -6.09 -9.91 -2.85
N PRO A 10 -5.94 -9.82 -4.19
CA PRO A 10 -5.67 -11.03 -4.98
C PRO A 10 -4.24 -11.53 -4.74
N SER A 11 -3.91 -12.67 -5.32
CA SER A 11 -2.59 -13.25 -5.12
C SER A 11 -1.47 -12.50 -5.84
N SER A 12 -1.80 -11.67 -6.83
CA SER A 12 -0.80 -10.87 -7.54
C SER A 12 -1.42 -9.61 -8.14
N ALA A 13 -0.55 -8.66 -8.51
CA ALA A 13 -0.97 -7.39 -9.09
C ALA A 13 -1.78 -7.56 -10.37
N LYS A 14 -1.49 -8.57 -11.16
CA LYS A 14 -2.19 -8.82 -12.43
C LYS A 14 -3.67 -9.07 -12.24
N GLN A 15 -4.07 -9.48 -11.06
CA GLN A 15 -5.46 -9.83 -10.75
C GLN A 15 -6.21 -8.69 -10.05
N LEU A 16 -5.58 -7.52 -9.88
CA LEU A 16 -6.27 -6.39 -9.25
C LEU A 16 -7.51 -5.99 -10.04
N PRO A 17 -8.61 -5.68 -9.36
CA PRO A 17 -9.84 -5.24 -10.03
C PRO A 17 -9.71 -3.78 -10.46
N LEU A 18 -8.93 -3.53 -11.49
CA LEU A 18 -8.71 -2.19 -12.01
C LEU A 18 -9.66 -1.98 -13.20
N PRO A 19 -10.64 -1.09 -13.07
CA PRO A 19 -11.48 -0.76 -14.21
C PRO A 19 -10.60 -0.12 -15.28
N ASP A 20 -11.12 0.11 -16.45
CA ASP A 20 -10.37 0.41 -17.65
C ASP A 20 -9.26 1.45 -17.52
N SER A 21 -8.57 1.51 -18.56
CA SER A 21 -7.35 2.21 -18.99
C SER A 21 -6.90 3.48 -18.27
N ALA A 22 -7.75 4.25 -17.65
CA ALA A 22 -7.36 5.52 -17.03
C ALA A 22 -7.15 5.39 -15.53
N SER A 23 -7.40 4.22 -14.98
CA SER A 23 -7.41 4.04 -13.54
C SER A 23 -6.04 3.71 -12.98
N ARG A 24 -5.77 4.26 -11.80
CA ARG A 24 -4.61 3.91 -11.00
C ARG A 24 -5.09 3.24 -9.73
N ALA A 25 -4.38 2.22 -9.28
CA ALA A 25 -4.64 1.62 -7.99
C ALA A 25 -3.48 1.95 -7.05
N PHE A 26 -3.81 2.49 -5.89
CA PHE A 26 -2.83 2.76 -4.84
C PHE A 26 -3.04 1.77 -3.71
N LEU A 27 -1.99 1.03 -3.37
CA LEU A 27 -2.01 0.10 -2.25
C LEU A 27 -0.93 0.50 -1.26
N VAL A 28 -1.27 0.51 0.02
CA VAL A 28 -0.28 0.69 1.07
C VAL A 28 -0.20 -0.59 1.89
N PHE A 29 0.98 -1.19 1.89
CA PHE A 29 1.26 -2.43 2.62
C PHE A 29 1.80 -2.04 3.99
N ILE A 30 1.10 -2.46 5.03
CA ILE A 30 1.44 -2.11 6.41
C ILE A 30 1.49 -3.36 7.29
N SER A 31 2.19 -3.23 8.42
CA SER A 31 2.14 -4.24 9.46
C SER A 31 0.73 -4.36 10.02
N SER A 32 0.33 -5.58 10.36
CA SER A 32 -1.01 -5.80 10.90
C SER A 32 -1.15 -5.18 12.28
N GLU A 33 -2.38 -4.91 12.67
CA GLU A 33 -2.69 -4.33 13.96
C GLU A 33 -2.41 -5.35 15.07
N ASP A 34 -1.64 -4.92 16.06
CA ASP A 34 -1.38 -5.72 17.25
C ASP A 34 -2.68 -5.79 18.08
N PRO A 35 -3.15 -7.00 18.45
CA PRO A 35 -4.39 -7.12 19.21
C PRO A 35 -4.37 -6.43 20.56
N GLU A 36 -3.20 -6.30 21.17
CA GLU A 36 -3.07 -5.68 22.50
C GLU A 36 -3.05 -4.17 22.43
N THR A 37 -2.24 -3.60 21.52
CA THR A 37 -2.08 -2.15 21.42
C THR A 37 -3.08 -1.49 20.49
N LYS A 38 -3.74 -2.27 19.64
CA LYS A 38 -4.65 -1.77 18.61
C LYS A 38 -3.97 -0.87 17.59
N GLN A 39 -2.66 -1.01 17.43
CA GLN A 39 -1.86 -0.26 16.48
C GLN A 39 -0.97 -1.20 15.66
N PRO A 40 -0.55 -0.79 14.46
CA PRO A 40 0.40 -1.59 13.70
C PRO A 40 1.65 -1.86 14.52
N TRP A 41 2.15 -3.09 14.45
CA TRP A 41 3.30 -3.48 15.27
C TRP A 41 4.60 -2.80 14.83
N CYS A 42 4.70 -2.31 13.60
CA CYS A 42 5.92 -1.70 13.10
C CYS A 42 5.95 -0.20 13.42
N PRO A 43 6.99 0.29 14.11
CA PRO A 43 7.10 1.72 14.42
C PRO A 43 7.13 2.60 13.17
N ASP A 44 7.74 2.13 12.09
CA ASP A 44 7.86 2.88 10.85
C ASP A 44 6.49 3.08 10.20
N VAL A 45 5.60 2.10 10.32
CA VAL A 45 4.23 2.23 9.85
C VAL A 45 3.49 3.29 10.68
N ARG A 46 3.64 3.25 11.99
CA ARG A 46 3.00 4.26 12.86
C ARG A 46 3.49 5.67 12.55
N ALA A 47 4.80 5.82 12.30
CA ALA A 47 5.37 7.12 12.00
C ALA A 47 4.90 7.69 10.66
N SER A 48 4.74 6.83 9.65
CA SER A 48 4.35 7.25 8.30
C SER A 48 2.84 7.41 8.12
N TRP A 49 2.04 6.78 8.97
CA TRP A 49 0.59 6.76 8.81
C TRP A 49 -0.07 8.13 8.73
N PRO A 50 0.30 9.14 9.54
CA PRO A 50 -0.27 10.48 9.40
C PRO A 50 -0.04 11.10 8.03
N HIS A 51 1.08 10.78 7.39
CA HIS A 51 1.39 11.26 6.04
C HIS A 51 0.44 10.63 5.01
N ILE A 52 0.15 9.34 5.17
CA ILE A 52 -0.83 8.64 4.33
C ILE A 52 -2.21 9.26 4.52
N GLN A 53 -2.62 9.48 5.75
CA GLN A 53 -3.92 10.09 6.04
C GLN A 53 -4.04 11.49 5.43
N ALA A 54 -2.99 12.28 5.53
CA ALA A 54 -3.00 13.63 4.96
C ALA A 54 -3.10 13.60 3.43
N ALA A 55 -2.40 12.67 2.79
CA ALA A 55 -2.35 12.60 1.33
C ALA A 55 -3.62 12.02 0.72
N PHE A 56 -4.23 11.04 1.37
CA PHE A 56 -5.38 10.31 0.81
C PHE A 56 -6.69 10.56 1.54
N GLY A 57 -6.69 11.36 2.59
CA GLY A 57 -7.88 11.55 3.42
C GLY A 57 -8.88 12.56 2.88
N GLY A 58 -8.51 13.40 1.93
CA GLY A 58 -9.38 14.43 1.38
C GLY A 58 -10.42 13.87 0.42
N ASP A 59 -11.54 14.55 0.26
CA ASP A 59 -12.63 14.10 -0.58
C ASP A 59 -12.24 13.96 -2.04
N GLU A 60 -11.29 14.76 -2.50
CA GLU A 60 -10.83 14.74 -3.89
C GLU A 60 -9.56 13.91 -4.10
N ALA A 61 -9.01 13.35 -3.02
CA ALA A 61 -7.83 12.51 -3.13
C ALA A 61 -8.19 11.16 -3.77
N PRO A 62 -7.24 10.53 -4.46
CA PRO A 62 -7.48 9.16 -4.94
C PRO A 62 -7.62 8.20 -3.77
N THR A 63 -8.23 7.06 -4.03
CA THR A 63 -8.39 6.02 -3.01
C THR A 63 -7.10 5.24 -2.85
N VAL A 64 -6.67 5.01 -1.61
CA VAL A 64 -5.62 4.05 -1.29
C VAL A 64 -6.24 2.87 -0.55
N SER A 65 -5.89 1.66 -0.97
CA SER A 65 -6.33 0.43 -0.31
C SER A 65 -5.27 0.00 0.68
N VAL A 66 -5.69 -0.24 1.92
CA VAL A 66 -4.80 -0.66 3.00
C VAL A 66 -4.68 -2.17 2.98
N VAL A 67 -3.45 -2.67 2.94
CA VAL A 67 -3.16 -4.11 2.92
C VAL A 67 -2.30 -4.45 4.14
N GLN A 68 -2.82 -5.30 4.99
CA GLN A 68 -2.08 -5.77 6.16
C GLN A 68 -1.31 -7.03 5.82
N VAL A 69 -0.01 -7.02 6.07
CA VAL A 69 0.88 -8.12 5.64
C VAL A 69 1.02 -9.24 6.67
N GLY A 70 0.38 -9.11 7.81
CA GLY A 70 0.43 -10.10 8.88
C GLY A 70 1.17 -9.60 10.12
N GLN A 71 1.16 -10.43 11.15
CA GLN A 71 1.93 -10.17 12.35
C GLN A 71 3.40 -10.49 12.09
N ARG A 72 4.28 -10.18 13.06
CA ARG A 72 5.73 -10.37 12.85
C ARG A 72 6.13 -11.75 12.34
N PRO A 73 5.64 -12.86 12.90
CA PRO A 73 6.04 -14.18 12.41
C PRO A 73 5.60 -14.43 10.97
N GLU A 74 4.40 -13.99 10.62
CA GLU A 74 3.87 -14.15 9.27
C GLU A 74 4.66 -13.30 8.26
N TRP A 75 4.96 -12.07 8.65
CA TRP A 75 5.72 -11.16 7.79
C TRP A 75 7.15 -11.63 7.55
N ARG A 76 7.78 -12.23 8.56
CA ARG A 76 9.15 -12.74 8.46
C ARG A 76 9.28 -14.00 7.61
N ASP A 77 8.18 -14.69 7.38
CA ASP A 77 8.18 -15.91 6.57
C ASP A 77 8.52 -15.57 5.12
N PRO A 78 9.58 -16.18 4.53
CA PRO A 78 9.90 -15.94 3.13
C PRO A 78 8.79 -16.34 2.16
N GLU A 79 7.87 -17.19 2.59
CA GLU A 79 6.72 -17.60 1.77
C GLU A 79 5.52 -16.65 1.89
N ASN A 80 5.63 -15.59 2.69
CA ASN A 80 4.58 -14.58 2.79
C ASN A 80 4.21 -14.10 1.39
N VAL A 81 2.92 -14.10 1.08
CA VAL A 81 2.44 -13.79 -0.27
C VAL A 81 2.88 -12.40 -0.74
N PHE A 82 2.95 -11.44 0.16
CA PHE A 82 3.34 -10.08 -0.21
C PHE A 82 4.82 -9.96 -0.52
N ARG A 83 5.66 -10.74 0.15
CA ARG A 83 7.08 -10.82 -0.21
C ARG A 83 7.28 -11.54 -1.54
N LYS A 84 6.58 -12.63 -1.72
CA LYS A 84 6.81 -13.56 -2.82
C LYS A 84 6.15 -13.08 -4.12
N ASN A 85 4.89 -12.64 -4.04
CA ASN A 85 4.11 -12.31 -5.22
C ASN A 85 4.02 -10.80 -5.51
N TRP A 86 4.25 -9.97 -4.51
CA TRP A 86 4.10 -8.52 -4.63
C TRP A 86 5.42 -7.77 -4.47
N ASN A 87 6.51 -8.49 -4.26
CA ASN A 87 7.86 -7.92 -4.08
C ASN A 87 7.93 -6.88 -2.98
N VAL A 88 7.14 -7.02 -1.94
CA VAL A 88 7.18 -6.10 -0.80
C VAL A 88 8.30 -6.53 0.13
N ASN A 89 9.31 -5.70 0.27
CA ASN A 89 10.53 -6.01 1.03
C ASN A 89 10.54 -5.42 2.42
N GLY A 90 9.65 -4.50 2.71
CA GLY A 90 9.54 -3.85 4.00
C GLY A 90 8.20 -3.16 4.13
N VAL A 91 7.84 -2.76 5.33
CA VAL A 91 6.63 -1.99 5.59
C VAL A 91 7.00 -0.72 6.32
N PRO A 92 6.37 0.41 6.00
CA PRO A 92 5.31 0.55 4.99
C PRO A 92 5.87 0.57 3.56
N THR A 93 5.07 0.11 2.62
CA THR A 93 5.34 0.27 1.19
C THR A 93 4.08 0.82 0.53
N LEU A 94 4.21 1.92 -0.17
CA LEU A 94 3.11 2.50 -0.94
C LEU A 94 3.40 2.26 -2.41
N ALA A 95 2.49 1.60 -3.11
CA ALA A 95 2.70 1.22 -4.50
C ALA A 95 1.55 1.71 -5.37
N ARG A 96 1.88 2.08 -6.60
CA ARG A 96 0.92 2.52 -7.60
C ARG A 96 0.91 1.50 -8.73
N TYR A 97 -0.28 1.09 -9.13
CA TYR A 97 -0.47 0.12 -10.20
C TYR A 97 -1.31 0.75 -11.30
N GLU A 98 -0.94 0.45 -12.53
CA GLU A 98 -1.65 0.95 -13.72
C GLU A 98 -1.71 -0.13 -14.77
N ARG A 99 -2.66 -0.01 -15.68
CA ARG A 99 -2.75 -0.92 -16.81
C ARG A 99 -1.84 -0.41 -17.93
N VAL A 100 -0.86 -1.21 -18.28
CA VAL A 100 0.10 -0.90 -19.35
C VAL A 100 0.06 -2.04 -20.36
N ASN A 101 -0.27 -1.73 -21.60
CA ASN A 101 -0.38 -2.72 -22.67
C ASN A 101 -1.31 -3.89 -22.31
N GLY A 102 -2.40 -3.58 -21.63
CA GLY A 102 -3.40 -4.57 -21.22
C GLY A 102 -3.08 -5.32 -19.94
N GLU A 103 -1.92 -5.10 -19.33
CA GLU A 103 -1.53 -5.74 -18.08
C GLU A 103 -1.41 -4.75 -16.95
N ILE A 104 -1.78 -5.17 -15.75
CA ILE A 104 -1.62 -4.35 -14.55
C ILE A 104 -0.22 -4.55 -14.01
N VAL A 105 0.52 -3.45 -13.92
CA VAL A 105 1.91 -3.45 -13.46
C VAL A 105 2.12 -2.37 -12.43
N GLU A 106 3.12 -2.57 -11.57
CA GLU A 106 3.54 -1.54 -10.63
C GLU A 106 4.31 -0.46 -11.38
N THR A 107 3.85 0.78 -11.29
CA THR A 107 4.46 1.90 -12.00
C THR A 107 5.26 2.84 -11.10
N ALA A 108 5.07 2.77 -9.79
CA ALA A 108 5.85 3.54 -8.84
C ALA A 108 5.74 2.94 -7.44
N ARG A 109 6.72 3.24 -6.61
CA ARG A 109 6.78 2.73 -5.24
C ARG A 109 7.50 3.72 -4.33
N LEU A 110 6.98 3.88 -3.11
CA LEU A 110 7.65 4.63 -2.06
C LEU A 110 7.80 3.75 -0.83
N ASP A 111 8.97 3.84 -0.20
CA ASP A 111 9.21 3.24 1.11
C ASP A 111 8.89 4.26 2.22
N GLU A 112 9.24 3.94 3.47
CA GLU A 112 9.00 4.84 4.59
C GLU A 112 9.58 6.24 4.33
N THR A 113 10.82 6.30 3.91
CA THR A 113 11.50 7.58 3.67
C THR A 113 10.76 8.42 2.62
N GLY A 114 10.34 7.76 1.54
CA GLY A 114 9.59 8.46 0.48
C GLY A 114 8.21 8.91 0.93
N ILE A 115 7.52 8.09 1.72
CA ILE A 115 6.19 8.44 2.23
C ILE A 115 6.28 9.67 3.15
N MET A 116 7.33 9.75 3.94
CA MET A 116 7.51 10.87 4.87
C MET A 116 8.05 12.13 4.20
N ASP A 117 8.39 12.06 2.93
CA ASP A 117 8.81 13.21 2.14
C ASP A 117 7.60 13.77 1.40
N GLU A 118 7.11 14.94 1.81
CA GLU A 118 5.90 15.51 1.26
C GLU A 118 5.97 15.72 -0.26
N ALA A 119 7.11 16.18 -0.76
CA ALA A 119 7.25 16.43 -2.19
C ALA A 119 7.22 15.12 -3.00
N LYS A 120 7.89 14.09 -2.49
CA LYS A 120 7.89 12.78 -3.15
C LYS A 120 6.50 12.15 -3.13
N LEU A 121 5.80 12.26 -2.01
CA LEU A 121 4.45 11.71 -1.88
C LEU A 121 3.48 12.41 -2.82
N ARG A 122 3.57 13.72 -2.92
CA ARG A 122 2.74 14.50 -3.83
C ARG A 122 2.98 14.13 -5.29
N GLY A 123 4.24 14.02 -5.67
CA GLY A 123 4.62 13.61 -7.03
C GLY A 123 4.19 12.19 -7.36
N PHE A 124 4.21 11.31 -6.36
CA PHE A 124 3.78 9.93 -6.51
C PHE A 124 2.27 9.84 -6.80
N ILE A 125 1.48 10.61 -6.10
CA ILE A 125 0.03 10.62 -6.29
C ILE A 125 -0.32 11.29 -7.63
N GLY A 126 0.46 12.25 -8.01
CA GLY A 126 0.38 12.93 -9.29
C GLY A 126 -0.85 13.64 -9.60
#